data_7d378391bed0f7791a27982d5a35d4ca
#
_entry.id   7d378391bed0f7791a27982d5a35d4ca
#
_cell.length_a   1.000
_cell.length_b   1.000
_cell.length_c   1.000
_cell.angle_alpha   90.00
_cell.angle_beta   90.00
_cell.angle_gamma   90.00
#
_symmetry.space_group_name_H-M   'P 1'
#
loop_
_entity.id
_entity.type
_entity.pdbx_description
1 polymer ?
#
loop_
_entity_poly.entity_id
_entity_poly.type
_entity_poly.pdbx_seq_one_letter_code
_entity_poly.pdbx_strand_id
1 'polypeptide(L)'
;MSWNFNSSAIRQGVKCINVDAYETMSETDLRRAWWDPTGEASVPSSSYAKNAYQNRKFTARSTADAVGDVAFMRLAEMYLTQAEALARAGKDSEAQTVFTKFQITRDPSYVSKGNTGDALAEEIMNSRRVELWGEGFRFYDLKRLHLSIKRGSNFDIAFCTFLEKDKDAQGLSLIHISEP
;
A
#
# COMPACT_ATOMS: atom_id res chain seq x y z
N MET A 1 -15.37 5.64 7.32
CA MET A 1 -14.45 6.80 7.30
C MET A 1 -13.98 6.97 5.87
N SER A 2 -14.23 8.10 5.24
CA SER A 2 -13.86 8.32 3.85
C SER A 2 -12.36 8.58 3.72
N TRP A 3 -11.70 7.88 2.82
CA TRP A 3 -10.29 8.06 2.46
C TRP A 3 -10.14 8.89 1.18
N ASN A 4 -11.24 9.44 0.69
CA ASN A 4 -11.29 10.09 -0.59
C ASN A 4 -10.45 11.37 -0.61
N PHE A 5 -9.50 11.42 -1.51
CA PHE A 5 -8.56 12.52 -1.70
C PHE A 5 -9.22 13.90 -1.78
N ASN A 6 -10.31 14.00 -2.51
CA ASN A 6 -11.01 15.27 -2.76
C ASN A 6 -12.17 15.55 -1.79
N SER A 7 -12.32 14.75 -0.73
CA SER A 7 -13.37 14.97 0.26
C SER A 7 -13.00 16.06 1.25
N SER A 8 -13.92 16.94 1.56
CA SER A 8 -13.76 17.94 2.61
C SER A 8 -13.52 17.32 4.00
N ALA A 9 -13.97 16.08 4.21
CA ALA A 9 -13.79 15.36 5.48
C ALA A 9 -12.34 14.98 5.77
N ILE A 10 -11.47 14.87 4.75
CA ILE A 10 -10.06 14.47 4.94
C ILE A 10 -9.06 15.58 4.63
N ARG A 11 -9.52 16.77 4.29
CA ARG A 11 -8.65 17.89 3.88
C ARG A 11 -7.54 18.24 4.86
N GLN A 12 -7.73 17.97 6.15
CA GLN A 12 -6.73 18.22 7.20
C GLN A 12 -5.97 16.95 7.62
N GLY A 13 -6.38 15.80 7.09
CA GLY A 13 -5.81 14.51 7.44
C GLY A 13 -5.42 13.71 6.19
N VAL A 14 -4.71 14.35 5.28
CA VAL A 14 -4.25 13.73 4.03
C VAL A 14 -3.45 12.47 4.34
N LYS A 15 -3.78 11.38 3.64
CA LYS A 15 -3.09 10.11 3.77
C LYS A 15 -2.06 9.97 2.66
N CYS A 16 -0.83 9.65 3.03
CA CYS A 16 0.29 9.50 2.12
C CYS A 16 0.75 8.05 2.08
N ILE A 17 1.23 7.59 0.94
CA ILE A 17 1.94 6.32 0.88
C ILE A 17 3.33 6.49 1.50
N ASN A 18 3.83 5.42 2.10
CA ASN A 18 5.23 5.33 2.50
C ASN A 18 6.11 5.41 1.23
N VAL A 19 7.12 6.29 1.24
CA VAL A 19 8.00 6.51 0.09
C VAL A 19 8.69 5.21 -0.35
N ASP A 20 9.15 4.40 0.60
CA ASP A 20 9.81 3.12 0.27
C ASP A 20 8.87 2.18 -0.50
N ALA A 21 7.56 2.22 -0.20
CA ALA A 21 6.57 1.44 -0.96
C ALA A 21 6.30 2.05 -2.34
N TYR A 22 6.29 3.37 -2.45
CA TYR A 22 6.14 4.05 -3.73
C TYR A 22 7.32 3.74 -4.67
N GLU A 23 8.54 3.75 -4.15
CA GLU A 23 9.77 3.50 -4.93
C GLU A 23 9.95 2.02 -5.31
N THR A 24 9.14 1.10 -4.79
CA THR A 24 9.13 -0.29 -5.32
C THR A 24 8.51 -0.40 -6.71
N MET A 25 7.74 0.61 -7.13
CA MET A 25 7.12 0.65 -8.44
C MET A 25 8.12 1.12 -9.49
N SER A 26 8.11 0.48 -10.68
CA SER A 26 8.82 0.98 -11.86
C SER A 26 8.25 2.34 -12.31
N GLU A 27 8.99 3.09 -13.09
CA GLU A 27 8.51 4.36 -13.63
C GLU A 27 7.31 4.20 -14.57
N THR A 28 7.16 3.03 -15.18
CA THR A 28 6.08 2.69 -16.11
C THR A 28 4.85 2.10 -15.41
N ASP A 29 4.91 1.90 -14.07
CA ASP A 29 3.80 1.36 -13.31
C ASP A 29 2.66 2.39 -13.21
N LEU A 30 1.53 2.07 -13.80
CA LEU A 30 0.35 2.94 -13.85
C LEU A 30 -0.19 3.32 -12.46
N ARG A 31 0.10 2.52 -11.44
CA ARG A 31 -0.29 2.80 -10.06
C ARG A 31 0.44 4.00 -9.48
N ARG A 32 1.58 4.43 -10.03
CA ARG A 32 2.25 5.67 -9.59
C ARG A 32 1.30 6.88 -9.65
N ALA A 33 0.36 6.89 -10.60
CA ALA A 33 -0.66 7.93 -10.71
C ALA A 33 -1.68 7.95 -9.56
N TRP A 34 -1.69 6.93 -8.70
CA TRP A 34 -2.56 6.90 -7.50
C TRP A 34 -2.03 7.77 -6.36
N TRP A 35 -0.84 8.33 -6.51
CA TRP A 35 -0.26 9.25 -5.54
C TRP A 35 0.31 10.47 -6.25
N ASP A 36 0.46 11.54 -5.49
CA ASP A 36 1.10 12.76 -5.94
C ASP A 36 2.42 12.95 -5.21
N PRO A 37 3.57 12.62 -5.84
CA PRO A 37 4.87 12.69 -5.18
C PRO A 37 5.28 14.11 -4.79
N THR A 38 4.73 15.12 -5.46
CA THR A 38 5.09 16.53 -5.20
C THR A 38 4.21 17.18 -4.13
N GLY A 39 3.01 16.67 -3.93
CA GLY A 39 1.99 17.31 -3.10
C GLY A 39 1.36 18.55 -3.75
N GLU A 40 1.68 18.83 -5.02
CA GLU A 40 1.20 20.01 -5.74
C GLU A 40 -0.08 19.77 -6.54
N ALA A 41 -0.56 18.51 -6.59
CA ALA A 41 -1.79 18.20 -7.29
C ALA A 41 -2.92 19.11 -6.80
N SER A 42 -3.67 19.62 -7.75
CA SER A 42 -4.77 20.53 -7.47
C SER A 42 -5.80 19.82 -6.57
N VAL A 43 -5.89 20.29 -5.35
CA VAL A 43 -6.99 20.01 -4.46
C VAL A 43 -8.05 21.10 -4.63
N PRO A 44 -9.32 20.81 -4.41
CA PRO A 44 -10.42 21.75 -4.71
C PRO A 44 -10.38 23.08 -3.95
N SER A 45 -9.53 23.19 -2.92
CA SER A 45 -9.45 24.38 -2.07
C SER A 45 -8.03 24.57 -1.55
N SER A 46 -7.60 25.82 -1.48
CA SER A 46 -6.34 26.22 -0.84
C SER A 46 -6.26 25.89 0.65
N SER A 47 -7.39 25.62 1.29
CA SER A 47 -7.45 25.23 2.71
C SER A 47 -7.13 23.75 2.96
N TYR A 48 -6.92 22.96 1.91
CA TYR A 48 -6.53 21.56 2.06
C TYR A 48 -5.05 21.45 2.39
N ALA A 49 -4.74 20.57 3.34
CA ALA A 49 -3.36 20.19 3.59
C ALA A 49 -2.77 19.52 2.35
N LYS A 50 -1.57 19.93 1.97
CA LYS A 50 -0.81 19.33 0.87
C LYS A 50 0.39 18.60 1.47
N ASN A 51 0.60 17.38 1.03
CA ASN A 51 1.74 16.56 1.44
C ASN A 51 2.28 15.79 0.25
N ALA A 52 3.59 15.67 0.18
CA ALA A 52 4.24 14.79 -0.79
C ALA A 52 3.72 13.35 -0.63
N TYR A 53 3.57 12.65 -1.75
CA TYR A 53 3.05 11.29 -1.83
C TYR A 53 1.60 11.13 -1.33
N GLN A 54 0.82 12.19 -1.36
CA GLN A 54 -0.58 12.17 -0.96
C GLN A 54 -1.42 11.26 -1.86
N ASN A 55 -2.42 10.63 -1.23
CA ASN A 55 -3.31 9.70 -1.88
C ASN A 55 -4.24 10.37 -2.90
N ARG A 56 -4.30 9.80 -4.10
CA ARG A 56 -5.27 10.08 -5.15
C ARG A 56 -6.04 8.81 -5.59
N LYS A 57 -5.72 7.66 -5.01
CA LYS A 57 -6.36 6.38 -5.33
C LYS A 57 -7.86 6.40 -5.05
N PHE A 58 -8.26 7.04 -3.96
CA PHE A 58 -9.65 7.13 -3.54
C PHE A 58 -10.17 8.54 -3.77
N THR A 59 -11.16 8.68 -4.63
CA THR A 59 -11.80 9.96 -4.95
C THR A 59 -13.27 9.92 -4.59
N ALA A 60 -13.76 11.02 -4.00
CA ALA A 60 -15.18 11.20 -3.79
C ALA A 60 -15.87 11.66 -5.08
N ARG A 61 -17.15 11.42 -5.20
CA ARG A 61 -17.98 11.87 -6.30
C ARG A 61 -18.01 13.41 -6.41
N SER A 62 -17.99 14.06 -5.26
CA SER A 62 -17.89 15.52 -5.18
C SER A 62 -17.05 15.94 -3.96
N THR A 63 -16.62 17.19 -3.93
CA THR A 63 -15.88 17.74 -2.79
C THR A 63 -16.77 18.02 -1.58
N ALA A 64 -18.08 18.16 -1.80
CA ALA A 64 -19.05 18.49 -0.76
C ALA A 64 -19.48 17.26 0.04
N ASP A 65 -19.46 16.09 -0.56
CA ASP A 65 -19.82 14.83 0.08
C ASP A 65 -18.65 13.85 0.06
N ALA A 66 -18.69 12.89 0.96
CA ALA A 66 -17.68 11.84 1.06
C ALA A 66 -18.12 10.54 0.37
N VAL A 67 -19.09 10.64 -0.55
CA VAL A 67 -19.64 9.49 -1.27
C VAL A 67 -18.64 9.00 -2.29
N GLY A 68 -18.31 7.74 -2.22
CA GLY A 68 -17.42 7.05 -3.15
C GLY A 68 -17.60 5.55 -3.01
N ASP A 69 -17.23 4.84 -4.05
CA ASP A 69 -17.30 3.39 -4.08
C ASP A 69 -16.26 2.80 -3.10
N VAL A 70 -16.69 1.80 -2.36
CA VAL A 70 -15.82 1.00 -1.49
C VAL A 70 -15.65 -0.37 -2.12
N ALA A 71 -14.45 -0.67 -2.57
CA ALA A 71 -14.11 -2.00 -3.08
C ALA A 71 -14.09 -2.98 -1.91
N PHE A 72 -15.10 -3.85 -1.81
CA PHE A 72 -15.18 -4.85 -0.77
C PHE A 72 -14.34 -6.10 -1.09
N MET A 73 -14.37 -6.53 -2.35
CA MET A 73 -13.56 -7.63 -2.86
C MET A 73 -13.04 -7.27 -4.24
N ARG A 74 -11.75 -7.50 -4.46
CA ARG A 74 -11.12 -7.21 -5.75
C ARG A 74 -10.38 -8.40 -6.30
N LEU A 75 -10.50 -8.61 -7.60
CA LEU A 75 -9.80 -9.67 -8.32
C LEU A 75 -8.26 -9.56 -8.15
N ALA A 76 -7.73 -8.35 -8.03
CA ALA A 76 -6.33 -8.10 -7.76
C ALA A 76 -5.84 -8.79 -6.46
N GLU A 77 -6.66 -8.79 -5.41
CA GLU A 77 -6.35 -9.48 -4.16
C GLU A 77 -6.23 -11.00 -4.41
N MET A 78 -7.12 -11.58 -5.19
CA MET A 78 -7.11 -13.02 -5.47
C MET A 78 -5.85 -13.43 -6.25
N TYR A 79 -5.47 -12.68 -7.28
CA TYR A 79 -4.24 -12.93 -8.03
C TYR A 79 -3.00 -12.87 -7.12
N LEU A 80 -2.90 -11.83 -6.30
CA LEU A 80 -1.75 -11.64 -5.41
C LEU A 80 -1.70 -12.67 -4.29
N THR A 81 -2.86 -13.07 -3.75
CA THR A 81 -2.96 -14.17 -2.77
C THR A 81 -2.54 -15.50 -3.37
N GLN A 82 -3.01 -15.81 -4.58
CA GLN A 82 -2.63 -17.03 -5.29
C GLN A 82 -1.13 -17.07 -5.59
N ALA A 83 -0.58 -15.99 -6.12
CA ALA A 83 0.84 -15.89 -6.43
C ALA A 83 1.72 -16.06 -5.17
N GLU A 84 1.36 -15.40 -4.06
CA GLU A 84 2.08 -15.55 -2.81
C GLU A 84 2.01 -16.98 -2.26
N ALA A 85 0.82 -17.60 -2.27
CA ALA A 85 0.65 -18.96 -1.80
C ALA A 85 1.49 -19.96 -2.60
N LEU A 86 1.55 -19.80 -3.92
CA LEU A 86 2.38 -20.63 -4.79
C LEU A 86 3.87 -20.44 -4.52
N ALA A 87 4.34 -19.19 -4.39
CA ALA A 87 5.73 -18.90 -4.08
C ALA A 87 6.15 -19.51 -2.73
N ARG A 88 5.32 -19.36 -1.69
CA ARG A 88 5.59 -19.94 -0.37
C ARG A 88 5.49 -21.47 -0.35
N ALA A 89 4.80 -22.06 -1.29
CA ALA A 89 4.73 -23.52 -1.48
C ALA A 89 5.90 -24.07 -2.33
N GLY A 90 6.88 -23.23 -2.71
CA GLY A 90 8.01 -23.62 -3.56
C GLY A 90 7.64 -23.86 -5.04
N LYS A 91 6.48 -23.38 -5.47
CA LYS A 91 6.00 -23.48 -6.85
C LYS A 91 6.31 -22.22 -7.64
N ASP A 92 7.57 -21.85 -7.70
CA ASP A 92 8.04 -20.55 -8.22
C ASP A 92 7.59 -20.28 -9.66
N SER A 93 7.64 -21.27 -10.54
CA SER A 93 7.23 -21.12 -11.94
C SER A 93 5.73 -20.79 -12.09
N GLU A 94 4.89 -21.48 -11.30
CA GLU A 94 3.45 -21.20 -11.28
C GLU A 94 3.18 -19.83 -10.67
N ALA A 95 3.88 -19.48 -9.57
CA ALA A 95 3.78 -18.18 -8.93
C ALA A 95 4.15 -17.03 -9.86
N GLN A 96 5.27 -17.15 -10.58
CA GLN A 96 5.71 -16.15 -11.57
C GLN A 96 4.69 -16.00 -12.70
N THR A 97 4.10 -17.08 -13.16
CA THR A 97 3.05 -17.03 -14.21
C THR A 97 1.85 -16.21 -13.75
N VAL A 98 1.34 -16.50 -12.55
CA VAL A 98 0.18 -15.79 -11.97
C VAL A 98 0.54 -14.33 -11.69
N PHE A 99 1.70 -14.08 -11.10
CA PHE A 99 2.16 -12.74 -10.76
C PHE A 99 2.41 -11.88 -12.00
N THR A 100 3.07 -12.41 -13.01
CA THR A 100 3.31 -11.71 -14.28
C THR A 100 1.99 -11.34 -14.95
N LYS A 101 1.04 -12.28 -15.01
CA LYS A 101 -0.29 -12.03 -15.58
C LYS A 101 -1.00 -10.85 -14.88
N PHE A 102 -0.86 -10.73 -13.57
CA PHE A 102 -1.36 -9.60 -12.84
C PHE A 102 -0.54 -8.34 -13.11
N GLN A 103 0.78 -8.41 -13.00
CA GLN A 103 1.68 -7.26 -13.00
C GLN A 103 1.66 -6.51 -14.33
N ILE A 104 1.58 -7.19 -15.47
CA ILE A 104 1.46 -6.56 -16.79
C ILE A 104 0.20 -5.71 -16.96
N THR A 105 -0.84 -5.95 -16.15
CA THR A 105 -2.05 -5.11 -16.15
C THR A 105 -1.84 -3.79 -15.39
N ARG A 106 -0.77 -3.69 -14.62
CA ARG A 106 -0.40 -2.51 -13.82
C ARG A 106 0.82 -1.80 -14.41
N ASP A 107 1.73 -2.57 -14.96
CA ASP A 107 2.93 -2.09 -15.63
C ASP A 107 3.07 -2.82 -16.98
N PRO A 108 2.65 -2.19 -18.10
CA PRO A 108 2.73 -2.81 -19.41
C PRO A 108 4.16 -3.17 -19.85
N SER A 109 5.16 -2.54 -19.22
CA SER A 109 6.59 -2.80 -19.49
C SER A 109 7.19 -3.83 -18.52
N TYR A 110 6.39 -4.43 -17.65
CA TYR A 110 6.89 -5.38 -16.67
C TYR A 110 7.51 -6.60 -17.32
N VAL A 111 8.73 -6.90 -16.89
CA VAL A 111 9.45 -8.13 -17.22
C VAL A 111 9.76 -8.84 -15.91
N SER A 112 9.49 -10.13 -15.85
CA SER A 112 9.81 -10.94 -14.66
C SER A 112 11.30 -10.84 -14.36
N LYS A 113 11.63 -10.60 -13.08
CA LYS A 113 13.02 -10.54 -12.59
C LYS A 113 13.65 -11.92 -12.41
N GLY A 114 12.87 -12.97 -12.63
CA GLY A 114 13.33 -14.35 -12.41
C GLY A 114 13.55 -14.70 -10.93
N ASN A 115 12.99 -13.92 -10.01
CA ASN A 115 13.08 -14.18 -8.58
C ASN A 115 12.44 -15.54 -8.23
N THR A 116 12.97 -16.21 -7.21
CA THR A 116 12.47 -17.50 -6.69
C THR A 116 12.40 -17.45 -5.16
N GLY A 117 11.64 -18.37 -4.56
CA GLY A 117 11.55 -18.52 -3.11
C GLY A 117 11.15 -17.23 -2.39
N ASP A 118 11.89 -16.88 -1.34
CA ASP A 118 11.60 -15.71 -0.51
C ASP A 118 11.69 -14.39 -1.29
N ALA A 119 12.61 -14.28 -2.26
CA ALA A 119 12.74 -13.08 -3.08
C ALA A 119 11.51 -12.86 -3.98
N LEU A 120 10.93 -13.93 -4.51
CA LEU A 120 9.68 -13.86 -5.27
C LEU A 120 8.51 -13.50 -4.36
N ALA A 121 8.43 -14.13 -3.19
CA ALA A 121 7.40 -13.82 -2.21
C ALA A 121 7.46 -12.35 -1.76
N GLU A 122 8.65 -11.81 -1.54
CA GLU A 122 8.84 -10.40 -1.20
C GLU A 122 8.41 -9.45 -2.35
N GLU A 123 8.75 -9.77 -3.59
CA GLU A 123 8.34 -9.00 -4.75
C GLU A 123 6.80 -8.95 -4.87
N ILE A 124 6.14 -10.09 -4.71
CA ILE A 124 4.68 -10.19 -4.70
C ILE A 124 4.08 -9.36 -3.54
N MET A 125 4.67 -9.44 -2.35
CA MET A 125 4.21 -8.68 -1.18
C MET A 125 4.39 -7.17 -1.33
N ASN A 126 5.44 -6.72 -2.00
CA ASN A 126 5.64 -5.31 -2.32
C ASN A 126 4.56 -4.83 -3.30
N SER A 127 4.27 -5.60 -4.34
CA SER A 127 3.15 -5.29 -5.26
C SER A 127 1.80 -5.29 -4.55
N ARG A 128 1.56 -6.24 -3.62
CA ARG A 128 0.34 -6.32 -2.80
C ARG A 128 0.19 -5.09 -1.89
N ARG A 129 1.28 -4.67 -1.26
CA ARG A 129 1.31 -3.48 -0.40
C ARG A 129 0.86 -2.21 -1.14
N VAL A 130 1.30 -2.06 -2.38
CA VAL A 130 0.92 -0.95 -3.27
C VAL A 130 -0.53 -1.10 -3.74
N GLU A 131 -0.88 -2.26 -4.28
CA GLU A 131 -2.19 -2.52 -4.88
C GLU A 131 -3.34 -2.36 -3.87
N LEU A 132 -3.17 -2.90 -2.67
CA LEU A 132 -4.19 -2.90 -1.62
C LEU A 132 -3.99 -1.79 -0.58
N TRP A 133 -3.20 -0.77 -0.94
CA TRP A 133 -2.98 0.38 -0.06
C TRP A 133 -4.31 1.06 0.32
N GLY A 134 -4.48 1.34 1.61
CA GLY A 134 -5.68 1.99 2.14
C GLY A 134 -6.91 1.09 2.29
N GLU A 135 -6.81 -0.19 1.94
CA GLU A 135 -7.92 -1.15 1.99
C GLU A 135 -7.89 -2.05 3.24
N GLY A 136 -7.00 -1.78 4.19
CA GLY A 136 -6.94 -2.48 5.49
C GLY A 136 -6.07 -3.73 5.52
N PHE A 137 -5.63 -4.25 4.39
CA PHE A 137 -4.92 -5.53 4.30
C PHE A 137 -3.53 -5.53 4.94
N ARG A 138 -2.82 -4.39 4.90
CA ARG A 138 -1.41 -4.34 5.34
C ARG A 138 -1.21 -4.76 6.78
N PHE A 139 -2.11 -4.41 7.68
CA PHE A 139 -2.04 -4.81 9.09
C PHE A 139 -2.05 -6.33 9.23
N TYR A 140 -2.97 -7.00 8.55
CA TYR A 140 -3.06 -8.46 8.58
C TYR A 140 -1.86 -9.13 7.92
N ASP A 141 -1.32 -8.55 6.84
CA ASP A 141 -0.10 -9.05 6.21
C ASP A 141 1.10 -8.97 7.15
N LEU A 142 1.26 -7.85 7.86
CA LEU A 142 2.33 -7.70 8.86
C LEU A 142 2.16 -8.72 10.00
N LYS A 143 0.94 -8.88 10.51
CA LYS A 143 0.64 -9.80 11.60
C LYS A 143 0.94 -11.26 11.22
N ARG A 144 0.40 -11.74 10.10
CA ARG A 144 0.57 -13.15 9.68
C ARG A 144 2.01 -13.51 9.27
N LEU A 145 2.80 -12.52 8.85
CA LEU A 145 4.19 -12.69 8.46
C LEU A 145 5.17 -12.32 9.58
N HIS A 146 4.69 -11.95 10.76
CA HIS A 146 5.50 -11.51 11.91
C HIS A 146 6.47 -10.37 11.54
N LEU A 147 6.01 -9.43 10.70
CA LEU A 147 6.81 -8.31 10.24
C LEU A 147 6.56 -7.06 11.10
N SER A 148 7.62 -6.34 11.42
CA SER A 148 7.52 -5.04 12.09
C SER A 148 6.98 -3.94 11.16
N ILE A 149 6.38 -2.91 11.74
CA ILE A 149 5.98 -1.71 11.00
C ILE A 149 7.24 -0.90 10.68
N LYS A 150 7.59 -0.82 9.40
CA LYS A 150 8.64 0.08 8.92
C LYS A 150 7.98 1.35 8.39
N ARG A 151 8.36 2.49 8.95
CA ARG A 151 7.89 3.81 8.53
C ARG A 151 8.92 4.41 7.59
N GLY A 152 8.45 4.97 6.47
CA GLY A 152 9.34 5.59 5.49
C GLY A 152 9.89 6.94 5.97
N SER A 153 10.86 7.47 5.24
CA SER A 153 11.50 8.75 5.52
C SER A 153 10.55 9.95 5.45
N ASN A 154 9.42 9.81 4.75
CA ASN A 154 8.37 10.84 4.67
C ASN A 154 7.40 10.82 5.86
N PHE A 155 7.70 10.05 6.89
CA PHE A 155 6.87 9.95 8.08
C PHE A 155 7.36 10.92 9.15
N ASP A 156 6.50 11.86 9.56
CA ASP A 156 6.83 12.77 10.64
C ASP A 156 6.66 12.07 11.99
N ILE A 157 7.78 11.84 12.65
CA ILE A 157 7.84 11.17 13.95
C ILE A 157 7.16 11.96 15.06
N ALA A 158 7.04 13.28 14.89
CA ALA A 158 6.40 14.15 15.88
C ALA A 158 4.90 13.87 16.06
N PHE A 159 4.26 13.27 15.03
CA PHE A 159 2.86 12.87 15.07
C PHE A 159 2.65 11.38 15.34
N CYS A 160 3.71 10.66 15.69
CA CYS A 160 3.65 9.24 16.00
C CYS A 160 3.45 9.00 17.48
N THR A 161 2.33 8.41 17.85
CA THR A 161 2.09 7.88 19.19
C THR A 161 2.85 6.58 19.49
N PHE A 162 3.40 5.93 18.48
CA PHE A 162 4.15 4.66 18.60
C PHE A 162 5.64 4.93 18.46
N LEU A 163 6.33 4.98 19.59
CA LEU A 163 7.78 5.13 19.66
C LEU A 163 8.46 3.76 19.48
N GLU A 164 9.75 3.80 19.18
CA GLU A 164 10.58 2.59 19.03
C GLU A 164 10.60 1.71 20.29
N LYS A 165 10.40 2.30 21.44
CA LYS A 165 10.27 1.62 22.74
C LYS A 165 9.03 0.71 22.85
N ASP A 166 8.08 0.83 21.94
CA ASP A 166 6.87 0.01 21.89
C ASP A 166 7.09 -1.27 21.07
N LYS A 167 8.34 -1.66 20.86
CA LYS A 167 8.73 -2.92 20.24
C LYS A 167 9.11 -3.94 21.29
N ASP A 168 8.71 -5.19 21.07
CA ASP A 168 9.22 -6.32 21.83
C ASP A 168 10.69 -6.63 21.48
N ALA A 169 11.28 -7.62 22.16
CA ALA A 169 12.66 -8.05 21.92
C ALA A 169 12.92 -8.55 20.48
N GLN A 170 11.87 -8.87 19.71
CA GLN A 170 11.91 -9.29 18.32
C GLN A 170 11.71 -8.11 17.35
N GLY A 171 11.56 -6.87 17.86
CA GLY A 171 11.33 -5.68 17.07
C GLY A 171 9.88 -5.55 16.55
N LEU A 172 8.96 -6.35 17.06
CA LEU A 172 7.54 -6.29 16.75
C LEU A 172 6.88 -5.18 17.57
N SER A 173 5.92 -4.48 16.99
CA SER A 173 5.14 -3.47 17.71
C SER A 173 4.28 -4.13 18.78
N LEU A 174 4.30 -3.61 20.01
CA LEU A 174 3.50 -4.09 21.14
C LEU A 174 1.98 -4.02 20.93
N ILE A 175 1.49 -3.43 19.85
CA ILE A 175 0.07 -3.47 19.47
C ILE A 175 -0.47 -4.92 19.33
N HIS A 176 0.41 -5.90 19.19
CA HIS A 176 0.03 -7.31 19.07
C HIS A 176 -0.31 -8.00 20.40
N ILE A 177 -0.07 -7.36 21.53
CA ILE A 177 -0.14 -8.02 22.85
C ILE A 177 -1.54 -7.97 23.47
N SER A 178 -2.45 -7.25 22.90
CA SER A 178 -3.83 -7.13 23.42
C SER A 178 -4.83 -7.95 22.62
N GLU A 179 -4.61 -9.24 22.49
CA GLU A 179 -5.73 -10.15 22.27
C GLU A 179 -6.07 -10.83 23.60
N PRO A 180 -7.36 -10.81 24.04
CA PRO A 180 -7.80 -11.53 25.22
C PRO A 180 -7.69 -13.03 25.06
#